data_a14e3346614cdf442a30d6778442d3a1
#
_entry.id   a14e3346614cdf442a30d6778442d3a1
#
_cell.length_a   1.000
_cell.length_b   1.000
_cell.length_c   1.000
_cell.angle_alpha   90.00
_cell.angle_beta   90.00
_cell.angle_gamma   90.00
#
_symmetry.space_group_name_H-M   'P 1'
#
loop_
_entity.id
_entity.type
_entity.pdbx_description
1 polymer ?
#
loop_
_entity_poly.entity_id
_entity_poly.type
_entity_poly.pdbx_seq_one_letter_code
_entity_poly.pdbx_strand_id
1 'polypeptide(L)'
;MPFAIDLFCGAGGCSEGLIQAGFHILFSSDISDMVELTYRNRHKQLGLIQGVNTWFERADIRDLTGEDIRRHIEGLEIFRDGQVPDIDLMIGGPSCQGFSRAGRRDQTDPRNRLFGEYVRVINEVRPKYIVLENVEGFMDMQFLEYVGITGIRYADGTVTPDILRSELNAIGYRTLEPQILNAAAYGVPQRRNRAIFIGYREGQPVPRYPAPRLTEENYLTLTDAIGDLIVDQRERERSNGEESRYQRESRAGRTPRADGRPIPAGSRLTCTELPKITQIVAERFGLFRQGESGANLRRRVMSQGIDISDKPALIRLCCEKLRRTEREVIELFRSGEATQEQVDVLLTKKNIRQRWS
;
A
#
# COMPACT_ATOMS: atom_id res chain seq x y z
N MET A 1 11.54 -21.02 15.18
CA MET A 1 11.02 -20.09 14.15
C MET A 1 10.04 -19.19 14.87
N PRO A 2 10.16 -17.85 14.79
CA PRO A 2 9.25 -16.95 15.45
C PRO A 2 7.89 -16.89 14.72
N PHE A 3 6.82 -16.60 15.47
CA PHE A 3 5.45 -16.58 15.00
C PHE A 3 4.89 -15.16 14.92
N ALA A 4 4.14 -14.87 13.86
CA ALA A 4 3.55 -13.55 13.64
C ALA A 4 2.06 -13.59 13.30
N ILE A 5 1.41 -12.47 13.57
CA ILE A 5 0.03 -12.14 13.18
C ILE A 5 0.09 -10.88 12.30
N ASP A 6 -0.67 -10.86 11.20
CA ASP A 6 -0.79 -9.70 10.30
C ASP A 6 -2.26 -9.25 10.21
N LEU A 7 -2.58 -8.11 10.82
CA LEU A 7 -3.92 -7.50 10.82
C LEU A 7 -3.98 -6.36 9.80
N PHE A 8 -5.12 -6.19 9.14
CA PHE A 8 -5.27 -5.30 8.00
C PHE A 8 -4.26 -5.64 6.88
N CYS A 9 -4.07 -6.94 6.66
CA CYS A 9 -2.94 -7.47 5.90
C CYS A 9 -2.94 -7.07 4.41
N GLY A 10 -4.06 -6.59 3.86
CA GLY A 10 -4.16 -6.25 2.45
C GLY A 10 -3.72 -7.43 1.58
N ALA A 11 -3.07 -7.16 0.47
CA ALA A 11 -2.53 -8.21 -0.42
C ALA A 11 -1.33 -8.99 0.16
N GLY A 12 -0.93 -8.74 1.42
CA GLY A 12 0.13 -9.48 2.10
C GLY A 12 1.53 -8.87 2.00
N GLY A 13 1.64 -7.55 1.76
CA GLY A 13 2.96 -6.91 1.67
C GLY A 13 3.77 -7.01 2.95
N CYS A 14 3.15 -6.81 4.12
CA CYS A 14 3.79 -6.98 5.42
C CYS A 14 4.12 -8.45 5.70
N SER A 15 3.18 -9.36 5.40
CA SER A 15 3.40 -10.80 5.53
C SER A 15 4.58 -11.31 4.71
N GLU A 16 4.73 -10.87 3.46
CA GLU A 16 5.91 -11.19 2.63
C GLU A 16 7.22 -10.74 3.30
N GLY A 17 7.23 -9.53 3.86
CA GLY A 17 8.38 -9.02 4.61
C GLY A 17 8.69 -9.84 5.87
N LEU A 18 7.68 -10.26 6.61
CA LEU A 18 7.82 -11.10 7.79
C LEU A 18 8.37 -12.48 7.44
N ILE A 19 7.86 -13.12 6.37
CA ILE A 19 8.35 -14.41 5.90
C ILE A 19 9.81 -14.29 5.46
N GLN A 20 10.19 -13.23 4.75
CA GLN A 20 11.58 -12.97 4.39
C GLN A 20 12.50 -12.74 5.61
N ALA A 21 11.95 -12.24 6.71
CA ALA A 21 12.64 -12.09 7.99
C ALA A 21 12.66 -13.38 8.83
N GLY A 22 12.08 -14.48 8.34
CA GLY A 22 12.08 -15.78 9.01
C GLY A 22 10.92 -16.02 9.96
N PHE A 23 9.90 -15.17 9.95
CA PHE A 23 8.66 -15.39 10.71
C PHE A 23 7.73 -16.36 9.98
N HIS A 24 6.97 -17.12 10.75
CA HIS A 24 5.83 -17.89 10.27
C HIS A 24 4.53 -17.17 10.62
N ILE A 25 3.68 -16.95 9.62
CA ILE A 25 2.40 -16.26 9.81
C ILE A 25 1.36 -17.26 10.28
N LEU A 26 0.93 -17.16 11.52
CA LEU A 26 -0.11 -18.04 12.09
C LEU A 26 -1.52 -17.56 11.78
N PHE A 27 -1.72 -16.23 11.78
CA PHE A 27 -3.03 -15.62 11.57
C PHE A 27 -2.91 -14.33 10.80
N SER A 28 -3.89 -14.09 9.92
CA SER A 28 -4.02 -12.83 9.19
C SER A 28 -5.48 -12.44 9.01
N SER A 29 -5.78 -11.16 8.94
CA SER A 29 -7.15 -10.71 8.67
C SER A 29 -7.21 -9.45 7.80
N ASP A 30 -8.28 -9.38 7.01
CA ASP A 30 -8.71 -8.19 6.27
C ASP A 30 -10.24 -8.27 6.05
N ILE A 31 -10.88 -7.11 5.82
CA ILE A 31 -12.32 -7.04 5.60
C ILE A 31 -12.73 -7.38 4.15
N SER A 32 -11.80 -7.25 3.20
CA SER A 32 -12.07 -7.31 1.76
C SER A 32 -12.03 -8.74 1.21
N ASP A 33 -13.07 -9.13 0.47
CA ASP A 33 -13.16 -10.40 -0.26
C ASP A 33 -12.10 -10.52 -1.36
N MET A 34 -11.79 -9.43 -2.06
CA MET A 34 -10.74 -9.39 -3.08
C MET A 34 -9.35 -9.58 -2.48
N VAL A 35 -9.14 -9.05 -1.27
CA VAL A 35 -7.93 -9.26 -0.49
C VAL A 35 -7.80 -10.73 -0.10
N GLU A 36 -8.85 -11.35 0.44
CA GLU A 36 -8.85 -12.77 0.80
C GLU A 36 -8.39 -13.64 -0.36
N LEU A 37 -8.97 -13.46 -1.54
CA LEU A 37 -8.62 -14.25 -2.73
C LEU A 37 -7.14 -14.10 -3.09
N THR A 38 -6.64 -12.86 -3.14
CA THR A 38 -5.25 -12.56 -3.50
C THR A 38 -4.29 -13.11 -2.45
N TYR A 39 -4.55 -12.83 -1.18
CA TYR A 39 -3.73 -13.22 -0.05
C TYR A 39 -3.60 -14.74 0.06
N ARG A 40 -4.72 -15.47 0.09
CA ARG A 40 -4.73 -16.92 0.22
C ARG A 40 -4.06 -17.64 -0.95
N ASN A 41 -4.27 -17.15 -2.18
CA ASN A 41 -3.61 -17.71 -3.35
C ASN A 41 -2.08 -17.54 -3.27
N ARG A 42 -1.62 -16.35 -2.88
CA ARG A 42 -0.18 -16.08 -2.74
C ARG A 42 0.44 -16.91 -1.61
N HIS A 43 -0.19 -16.94 -0.45
CA HIS A 43 0.33 -17.66 0.71
C HIS A 43 0.34 -19.18 0.49
N LYS A 44 -0.65 -19.73 -0.22
CA LYS A 44 -0.62 -21.13 -0.66
C LYS A 44 0.60 -21.45 -1.52
N GLN A 45 1.01 -20.57 -2.43
CA GLN A 45 2.24 -20.73 -3.21
C GLN A 45 3.49 -20.76 -2.31
N LEU A 46 3.45 -20.03 -1.21
CA LEU A 46 4.53 -19.99 -0.21
C LEU A 46 4.48 -21.16 0.78
N GLY A 47 3.53 -22.09 0.63
CA GLY A 47 3.39 -23.24 1.55
C GLY A 47 2.65 -22.93 2.85
N LEU A 48 1.98 -21.78 2.93
CA LEU A 48 1.08 -21.44 4.01
C LEU A 48 -0.33 -21.90 3.64
N ILE A 49 -0.80 -22.97 4.31
CA ILE A 49 -2.03 -23.67 3.99
C ILE A 49 -3.08 -23.39 5.07
N GLN A 50 -4.22 -22.87 4.65
CA GLN A 50 -5.36 -22.56 5.51
C GLN A 50 -5.77 -23.78 6.37
N GLY A 51 -5.85 -23.57 7.67
CA GLY A 51 -6.23 -24.61 8.64
C GLY A 51 -5.12 -25.61 8.97
N VAL A 52 -4.04 -25.66 8.18
CA VAL A 52 -2.91 -26.54 8.43
C VAL A 52 -1.83 -25.83 9.25
N ASN A 53 -1.27 -24.76 8.73
CA ASN A 53 -0.18 -24.04 9.37
C ASN A 53 -0.38 -22.52 9.40
N THR A 54 -1.52 -22.02 8.89
CA THR A 54 -1.92 -20.61 8.93
C THR A 54 -3.43 -20.49 8.86
N TRP A 55 -3.97 -19.38 9.34
CA TRP A 55 -5.38 -19.02 9.19
C TRP A 55 -5.51 -17.60 8.65
N PHE A 56 -6.30 -17.43 7.60
CA PHE A 56 -6.79 -16.13 7.16
C PHE A 56 -8.27 -15.99 7.50
N GLU A 57 -8.63 -14.91 8.17
CA GLU A 57 -10.01 -14.57 8.51
C GLU A 57 -10.46 -13.32 7.78
N ARG A 58 -11.56 -13.42 7.02
CA ARG A 58 -12.21 -12.25 6.47
C ARG A 58 -13.16 -11.65 7.49
N ALA A 59 -12.71 -10.64 8.21
CA ALA A 59 -13.47 -10.03 9.28
C ALA A 59 -13.28 -8.51 9.35
N ASP A 60 -14.30 -7.80 9.83
CA ASP A 60 -14.11 -6.47 10.35
C ASP A 60 -13.34 -6.57 11.68
N ILE A 61 -12.29 -5.79 11.84
CA ILE A 61 -11.48 -5.81 13.06
C ILE A 61 -12.30 -5.51 14.31
N ARG A 62 -13.41 -4.78 14.19
CA ARG A 62 -14.31 -4.44 15.30
C ARG A 62 -15.04 -5.66 15.85
N ASP A 63 -15.25 -6.67 15.02
CA ASP A 63 -15.93 -7.92 15.37
C ASP A 63 -14.94 -9.04 15.70
N LEU A 64 -13.65 -8.88 15.37
CA LEU A 64 -12.62 -9.89 15.58
C LEU A 64 -12.05 -9.78 17.00
N THR A 65 -12.20 -10.83 17.80
CA THR A 65 -11.67 -10.90 19.17
C THR A 65 -10.34 -11.63 19.26
N GLY A 66 -9.55 -11.37 20.31
CA GLY A 66 -8.34 -12.14 20.59
C GLY A 66 -8.62 -13.61 20.91
N GLU A 67 -9.82 -13.93 21.40
CA GLU A 67 -10.28 -15.31 21.61
C GLU A 67 -10.50 -16.02 20.28
N ASP A 68 -11.14 -15.36 19.31
CA ASP A 68 -11.30 -15.90 17.96
C ASP A 68 -9.95 -16.19 17.31
N ILE A 69 -9.01 -15.24 17.41
CA ILE A 69 -7.65 -15.42 16.89
C ILE A 69 -6.97 -16.64 17.54
N ARG A 70 -7.02 -16.76 18.88
CA ARG A 70 -6.43 -17.89 19.58
C ARG A 70 -7.08 -19.21 19.17
N ARG A 71 -8.40 -19.26 19.12
CA ARG A 71 -9.15 -20.45 18.71
C ARG A 71 -8.74 -20.95 17.33
N HIS A 72 -8.58 -20.02 16.37
CA HIS A 72 -8.12 -20.38 15.02
C HIS A 72 -6.67 -20.89 15.02
N ILE A 73 -5.79 -20.26 15.78
CA ILE A 73 -4.39 -20.69 15.89
C ILE A 73 -4.31 -22.08 16.57
N GLU A 74 -5.03 -22.28 17.66
CA GLU A 74 -5.10 -23.57 18.37
C GLU A 74 -5.67 -24.69 17.50
N GLY A 75 -6.59 -24.36 16.60
CA GLY A 75 -7.18 -25.28 15.64
C GLY A 75 -6.29 -25.66 14.46
N LEU A 76 -5.09 -25.05 14.30
CA LEU A 76 -4.17 -25.41 13.22
C LEU A 76 -3.60 -26.81 13.39
N GLU A 77 -3.49 -27.55 12.27
CA GLU A 77 -2.97 -28.93 12.29
C GLU A 77 -1.58 -29.04 12.90
N ILE A 78 -0.73 -28.02 12.73
CA ILE A 78 0.63 -27.99 13.28
C ILE A 78 0.67 -27.96 14.81
N PHE A 79 -0.45 -27.70 15.49
CA PHE A 79 -0.54 -27.62 16.95
C PHE A 79 -1.43 -28.70 17.57
N ARG A 80 -1.91 -29.68 16.80
CA ARG A 80 -2.82 -30.74 17.30
C ARG A 80 -2.29 -31.52 18.50
N ASP A 81 -0.97 -31.71 18.56
CA ASP A 81 -0.29 -32.51 19.58
C ASP A 81 0.63 -31.68 20.49
N GLY A 82 0.54 -30.32 20.43
CA GLY A 82 1.45 -29.43 21.12
C GLY A 82 0.78 -28.20 21.72
N GLN A 83 1.57 -27.49 22.54
CA GLN A 83 1.15 -26.19 23.05
C GLN A 83 1.31 -25.11 21.97
N VAL A 84 0.31 -24.25 21.87
CA VAL A 84 0.41 -23.04 21.04
C VAL A 84 1.47 -22.12 21.65
N PRO A 85 2.47 -21.71 20.88
CA PRO A 85 3.51 -20.84 21.39
C PRO A 85 3.02 -19.40 21.59
N ASP A 86 3.77 -18.62 22.37
CA ASP A 86 3.58 -17.17 22.43
C ASP A 86 3.73 -16.56 21.02
N ILE A 87 2.92 -15.55 20.73
CA ILE A 87 3.05 -14.75 19.51
C ILE A 87 4.23 -13.79 19.68
N ASP A 88 5.21 -13.90 18.80
CA ASP A 88 6.40 -13.06 18.85
C ASP A 88 6.13 -11.65 18.33
N LEU A 89 5.37 -11.53 17.23
CA LEU A 89 5.12 -10.25 16.58
C LEU A 89 3.68 -10.14 16.07
N MET A 90 3.06 -8.98 16.30
CA MET A 90 1.85 -8.58 15.62
C MET A 90 2.14 -7.31 14.80
N ILE A 91 1.85 -7.37 13.50
CA ILE A 91 1.90 -6.20 12.62
C ILE A 91 0.49 -5.79 12.22
N GLY A 92 0.27 -4.50 12.00
CA GLY A 92 -0.99 -3.97 11.48
C GLY A 92 -0.83 -2.66 10.75
N GLY A 93 -1.60 -2.51 9.66
CA GLY A 93 -1.71 -1.28 8.90
C GLY A 93 -3.15 -0.77 8.86
N PRO A 94 -3.70 -0.24 9.98
CA PRO A 94 -5.09 0.22 10.01
C PRO A 94 -5.35 1.29 8.96
N SER A 95 -6.57 1.30 8.37
CA SER A 95 -6.93 2.14 7.23
C SER A 95 -6.52 3.61 7.43
N CYS A 96 -5.86 4.15 6.41
CA CYS A 96 -5.32 5.51 6.39
C CYS A 96 -6.16 6.52 5.61
N GLN A 97 -7.39 6.18 5.19
CA GLN A 97 -8.14 7.03 4.25
C GLN A 97 -8.46 8.41 4.80
N GLY A 98 -8.72 8.55 6.09
CA GLY A 98 -8.90 9.84 6.76
C GLY A 98 -7.59 10.58 7.08
N PHE A 99 -6.46 9.89 7.13
CA PHE A 99 -5.14 10.47 7.44
C PHE A 99 -4.38 10.98 6.21
N SER A 100 -4.75 10.53 5.01
CA SER A 100 -4.01 10.82 3.79
C SER A 100 -4.01 12.31 3.46
N ARG A 101 -2.81 12.89 3.25
CA ARG A 101 -2.65 14.27 2.77
C ARG A 101 -3.23 14.50 1.37
N ALA A 102 -3.46 13.45 0.61
CA ALA A 102 -4.13 13.48 -0.69
C ALA A 102 -5.67 13.43 -0.58
N GLY A 103 -6.22 13.15 0.61
CA GLY A 103 -7.65 13.09 0.91
C GLY A 103 -8.17 14.37 1.57
N ARG A 104 -9.46 14.34 1.97
CA ARG A 104 -10.14 15.47 2.62
C ARG A 104 -9.75 15.68 4.09
N ARG A 105 -8.94 14.81 4.70
CA ARG A 105 -8.58 14.80 6.13
C ARG A 105 -9.83 14.95 7.02
N ASP A 106 -10.81 14.10 6.78
CA ASP A 106 -12.05 14.10 7.55
C ASP A 106 -11.80 13.50 8.94
N GLN A 107 -11.77 14.36 9.96
CA GLN A 107 -11.57 13.94 11.35
C GLN A 107 -12.71 13.07 11.90
N THR A 108 -13.89 13.12 11.26
CA THR A 108 -15.08 12.37 11.69
C THR A 108 -15.17 10.98 11.07
N ASP A 109 -14.27 10.65 10.13
CA ASP A 109 -14.27 9.34 9.47
C ASP A 109 -14.04 8.22 10.53
N PRO A 110 -14.98 7.28 10.69
CA PRO A 110 -14.90 6.24 11.72
C PRO A 110 -13.68 5.33 11.52
N ARG A 111 -13.13 5.27 10.31
CA ARG A 111 -11.91 4.50 10.01
C ARG A 111 -10.66 5.07 10.69
N ASN A 112 -10.67 6.35 11.06
CA ASN A 112 -9.58 6.97 11.79
C ASN A 112 -9.39 6.36 13.21
N ARG A 113 -10.42 5.70 13.74
CA ARG A 113 -10.39 5.06 15.06
C ARG A 113 -9.95 3.59 15.02
N LEU A 114 -9.70 3.01 13.83
CA LEU A 114 -9.32 1.59 13.71
C LEU A 114 -7.95 1.26 14.33
N PHE A 115 -7.10 2.24 14.57
CA PHE A 115 -5.88 2.01 15.35
C PHE A 115 -6.18 1.65 16.81
N GLY A 116 -7.30 2.15 17.37
CA GLY A 116 -7.79 1.76 18.68
C GLY A 116 -8.18 0.28 18.72
N GLU A 117 -8.85 -0.21 17.70
CA GLU A 117 -9.16 -1.64 17.57
C GLU A 117 -7.90 -2.50 17.50
N TYR A 118 -6.87 -2.02 16.80
CA TYR A 118 -5.57 -2.67 16.79
C TYR A 118 -4.98 -2.78 18.21
N VAL A 119 -5.05 -1.70 19.02
CA VAL A 119 -4.61 -1.72 20.42
C VAL A 119 -5.47 -2.68 21.26
N ARG A 120 -6.78 -2.76 21.04
CA ARG A 120 -7.66 -3.72 21.70
C ARG A 120 -7.21 -5.15 21.45
N VAL A 121 -6.98 -5.51 20.18
CA VAL A 121 -6.53 -6.87 19.83
C VAL A 121 -5.13 -7.16 20.39
N ILE A 122 -4.22 -6.17 20.44
CA ILE A 122 -2.92 -6.32 21.13
C ILE A 122 -3.13 -6.66 22.60
N ASN A 123 -4.04 -5.97 23.29
CA ASN A 123 -4.33 -6.23 24.71
C ASN A 123 -4.89 -7.63 24.94
N GLU A 124 -5.69 -8.15 24.01
CA GLU A 124 -6.31 -9.46 24.08
C GLU A 124 -5.32 -10.60 23.73
N VAL A 125 -4.50 -10.42 22.70
CA VAL A 125 -3.56 -11.46 22.21
C VAL A 125 -2.24 -11.48 22.97
N ARG A 126 -1.76 -10.31 23.40
CA ARG A 126 -0.50 -10.14 24.18
C ARG A 126 0.77 -10.55 23.45
N PRO A 127 1.00 -10.15 22.17
CA PRO A 127 2.24 -10.45 21.47
C PRO A 127 3.48 -9.86 22.18
N LYS A 128 4.69 -10.41 21.93
CA LYS A 128 5.92 -9.86 22.51
C LYS A 128 6.28 -8.50 21.92
N TYR A 129 6.13 -8.35 20.60
CA TYR A 129 6.42 -7.15 19.84
C TYR A 129 5.24 -6.75 18.95
N ILE A 130 5.16 -5.47 18.66
CA ILE A 130 4.14 -4.92 17.76
C ILE A 130 4.77 -3.96 16.76
N VAL A 131 4.22 -3.92 15.56
CA VAL A 131 4.54 -2.93 14.53
C VAL A 131 3.25 -2.37 13.96
N LEU A 132 3.08 -1.04 13.96
CA LEU A 132 2.02 -0.37 13.26
C LEU A 132 2.62 0.46 12.11
N GLU A 133 2.12 0.22 10.90
CA GLU A 133 2.44 1.00 9.69
C GLU A 133 1.29 1.93 9.34
N ASN A 134 1.60 3.18 8.99
CA ASN A 134 0.62 4.10 8.46
C ASN A 134 1.26 5.14 7.54
N VAL A 135 0.45 6.02 6.95
CA VAL A 135 0.93 7.16 6.16
C VAL A 135 1.49 8.27 7.06
N GLU A 136 2.32 9.17 6.51
CA GLU A 136 2.90 10.30 7.25
C GLU A 136 1.85 11.14 7.98
N GLY A 137 0.67 11.34 7.39
CA GLY A 137 -0.41 12.11 8.01
C GLY A 137 -0.94 11.54 9.31
N PHE A 138 -0.60 10.30 9.66
CA PHE A 138 -0.90 9.71 10.95
C PHE A 138 -0.15 10.41 12.09
N MET A 139 1.00 11.01 11.80
CA MET A 139 1.85 11.66 12.80
C MET A 139 1.28 12.98 13.30
N ASP A 140 0.47 13.66 12.50
CA ASP A 140 -0.06 15.00 12.78
C ASP A 140 -1.60 15.06 12.83
N MET A 141 -2.29 13.89 12.73
CA MET A 141 -3.73 13.84 12.89
C MET A 141 -4.12 14.06 14.34
N GLN A 142 -5.06 14.96 14.52
CA GLN A 142 -5.63 15.31 15.83
C GLN A 142 -7.06 14.80 15.94
N PHE A 143 -7.47 14.48 17.14
CA PHE A 143 -8.83 14.09 17.46
C PHE A 143 -9.52 15.11 18.38
N LEU A 144 -10.83 15.15 18.24
CA LEU A 144 -11.74 15.86 19.15
C LEU A 144 -12.51 14.81 19.96
N GLU A 145 -12.68 15.07 21.27
CA GLU A 145 -13.45 14.22 22.19
C GLU A 145 -13.10 12.72 22.09
N TYR A 146 -11.80 12.40 21.93
CA TYR A 146 -11.37 11.01 21.80
C TYR A 146 -11.32 10.33 23.19
N VAL A 147 -11.98 9.16 23.26
CA VAL A 147 -11.85 8.23 24.38
C VAL A 147 -11.19 6.97 23.87
N GLY A 148 -10.05 6.61 24.45
CA GLY A 148 -9.31 5.41 24.10
C GLY A 148 -9.98 4.12 24.57
N ILE A 149 -9.46 2.98 24.13
CA ILE A 149 -9.97 1.64 24.53
C ILE A 149 -9.75 1.36 26.02
N THR A 150 -8.79 2.02 26.63
CA THR A 150 -8.49 1.96 28.08
C THR A 150 -9.38 2.85 28.93
N GLY A 151 -10.30 3.61 28.30
CA GLY A 151 -11.17 4.58 28.96
C GLY A 151 -10.51 5.95 29.21
N ILE A 152 -9.28 6.15 28.81
CA ILE A 152 -8.58 7.44 28.93
C ILE A 152 -9.24 8.45 27.99
N ARG A 153 -9.62 9.62 28.55
CA ARG A 153 -10.07 10.77 27.75
C ARG A 153 -8.88 11.64 27.38
N TYR A 154 -8.77 11.94 26.10
CA TYR A 154 -7.69 12.78 25.58
C TYR A 154 -8.20 14.19 25.32
N ALA A 155 -7.36 15.19 25.60
CA ALA A 155 -7.67 16.58 25.31
C ALA A 155 -7.82 16.80 23.78
N ASP A 156 -8.70 17.72 23.42
CA ASP A 156 -8.87 18.11 22.03
C ASP A 156 -7.54 18.58 21.43
N GLY A 157 -7.27 18.12 20.21
CA GLY A 157 -6.01 18.41 19.54
C GLY A 157 -4.87 17.46 19.88
N THR A 158 -5.07 16.45 20.75
CA THR A 158 -4.06 15.41 20.99
C THR A 158 -3.79 14.65 19.69
N VAL A 159 -2.52 14.53 19.30
CA VAL A 159 -2.11 13.85 18.08
C VAL A 159 -2.13 12.33 18.22
N THR A 160 -2.38 11.63 17.12
CA THR A 160 -2.51 10.16 17.10
C THR A 160 -1.31 9.42 17.73
N PRO A 161 -0.03 9.81 17.50
CA PRO A 161 1.10 9.16 18.13
C PRO A 161 1.05 9.17 19.66
N ASP A 162 0.63 10.29 20.25
CA ASP A 162 0.56 10.41 21.71
C ASP A 162 -0.57 9.57 22.29
N ILE A 163 -1.73 9.54 21.63
CA ILE A 163 -2.83 8.65 21.98
C ILE A 163 -2.37 7.19 21.92
N LEU A 164 -1.79 6.77 20.81
CA LEU A 164 -1.34 5.39 20.60
C LEU A 164 -0.30 4.96 21.66
N ARG A 165 0.67 5.84 21.94
CA ARG A 165 1.69 5.60 22.98
C ARG A 165 1.05 5.47 24.38
N SER A 166 0.13 6.36 24.71
CA SER A 166 -0.58 6.34 26.00
C SER A 166 -1.40 5.05 26.18
N GLU A 167 -2.18 4.68 25.16
CA GLU A 167 -2.99 3.45 25.17
C GLU A 167 -2.12 2.20 25.31
N LEU A 168 -1.02 2.11 24.55
CA LEU A 168 -0.08 0.99 24.63
C LEU A 168 0.60 0.91 25.99
N ASN A 169 1.01 2.06 26.57
CA ASN A 169 1.57 2.09 27.92
C ASN A 169 0.57 1.59 28.97
N ALA A 170 -0.70 1.99 28.87
CA ALA A 170 -1.74 1.58 29.81
C ALA A 170 -1.98 0.05 29.81
N ILE A 171 -1.69 -0.63 28.69
CA ILE A 171 -1.80 -2.09 28.56
C ILE A 171 -0.46 -2.82 28.73
N GLY A 172 0.60 -2.15 29.24
CA GLY A 172 1.89 -2.76 29.57
C GLY A 172 2.84 -2.95 28.38
N TYR A 173 2.76 -2.07 27.38
CA TYR A 173 3.74 -1.99 26.28
C TYR A 173 4.54 -0.70 26.35
N ARG A 174 5.80 -0.78 25.96
CA ARG A 174 6.68 0.36 25.70
C ARG A 174 6.81 0.57 24.19
N THR A 175 6.99 1.81 23.75
CA THR A 175 7.19 2.15 22.35
C THR A 175 8.51 2.86 22.14
N LEU A 176 9.14 2.61 20.99
CA LEU A 176 10.19 3.50 20.50
C LEU A 176 9.55 4.81 20.01
N GLU A 177 10.37 5.86 19.88
CA GLU A 177 9.94 7.07 19.20
C GLU A 177 9.59 6.74 17.75
N PRO A 178 8.37 7.05 17.24
CA PRO A 178 7.95 6.68 15.89
C PRO A 178 8.80 7.38 14.84
N GLN A 179 9.07 6.70 13.75
CA GLN A 179 9.89 7.21 12.65
C GLN A 179 9.13 7.19 11.33
N ILE A 180 9.41 8.17 10.48
CA ILE A 180 9.02 8.15 9.08
C ILE A 180 10.15 7.52 8.29
N LEU A 181 9.90 6.34 7.74
CA LEU A 181 10.86 5.59 6.93
C LEU A 181 10.51 5.69 5.45
N ASN A 182 11.53 5.97 4.61
CA ASN A 182 11.38 5.93 3.16
C ASN A 182 11.78 4.55 2.64
N ALA A 183 10.85 3.82 2.03
CA ALA A 183 11.11 2.50 1.48
C ALA A 183 12.29 2.45 0.50
N ALA A 184 12.56 3.54 -0.23
CA ALA A 184 13.69 3.62 -1.15
C ALA A 184 15.04 3.45 -0.43
N ALA A 185 15.16 3.95 0.80
CA ALA A 185 16.37 3.79 1.62
C ALA A 185 16.65 2.34 2.03
N TYR A 186 15.68 1.45 1.86
CA TYR A 186 15.76 0.02 2.17
C TYR A 186 15.77 -0.88 0.93
N GLY A 187 15.96 -0.30 -0.26
CA GLY A 187 16.11 -1.04 -1.51
C GLY A 187 14.81 -1.33 -2.25
N VAL A 188 13.74 -0.60 -1.96
CA VAL A 188 12.51 -0.62 -2.75
C VAL A 188 12.61 0.44 -3.86
N PRO A 189 12.34 0.12 -5.14
CA PRO A 189 12.42 1.09 -6.24
C PRO A 189 11.22 2.04 -6.26
N GLN A 190 10.89 2.59 -5.09
CA GLN A 190 9.77 3.50 -4.89
C GLN A 190 10.06 4.44 -3.71
N ARG A 191 9.95 5.74 -3.93
CA ARG A 191 9.88 6.72 -2.84
C ARG A 191 8.53 6.59 -2.15
N ARG A 192 8.52 5.97 -0.97
CA ARG A 192 7.31 5.70 -0.18
C ARG A 192 7.61 5.91 1.29
N ASN A 193 7.19 7.04 1.82
CA ASN A 193 7.33 7.36 3.22
C ASN A 193 6.19 6.72 4.03
N ARG A 194 6.54 6.13 5.17
CA ARG A 194 5.59 5.54 6.11
C ARG A 194 5.97 5.84 7.54
N ALA A 195 4.98 6.19 8.34
CA ALA A 195 5.11 6.25 9.78
C ALA A 195 5.13 4.81 10.33
N ILE A 196 6.20 4.46 11.01
CA ILE A 196 6.41 3.15 11.62
C ILE A 196 6.48 3.32 13.13
N PHE A 197 5.63 2.58 13.83
CA PHE A 197 5.62 2.47 15.28
C PHE A 197 6.09 1.08 15.67
N ILE A 198 7.09 1.00 16.52
CA ILE A 198 7.56 -0.26 17.11
C ILE A 198 7.31 -0.22 18.60
N GLY A 199 6.59 -1.23 19.09
CA GLY A 199 6.35 -1.42 20.51
C GLY A 199 6.78 -2.81 20.96
N TYR A 200 6.95 -2.96 22.25
CA TYR A 200 7.33 -4.21 22.90
C TYR A 200 6.68 -4.33 24.27
N ARG A 201 6.29 -5.55 24.63
CA ARG A 201 5.71 -5.84 25.95
C ARG A 201 6.77 -5.64 27.02
N GLU A 202 6.40 -5.08 28.14
CA GLU A 202 7.31 -4.91 29.28
C GLU A 202 8.01 -6.23 29.64
N GLY A 203 9.30 -6.15 29.92
CA GLY A 203 10.16 -7.32 30.17
C GLY A 203 10.79 -7.94 28.91
N GLN A 204 10.40 -7.52 27.70
CA GLN A 204 11.06 -7.95 26.47
C GLN A 204 12.28 -7.06 26.15
N PRO A 205 13.31 -7.58 25.48
CA PRO A 205 14.44 -6.78 24.98
C PRO A 205 13.97 -5.61 24.12
N VAL A 206 14.64 -4.47 24.27
CA VAL A 206 14.31 -3.25 23.50
C VAL A 206 14.68 -3.44 22.03
N PRO A 207 13.71 -3.34 21.09
CA PRO A 207 13.98 -3.47 19.68
C PRO A 207 14.71 -2.22 19.12
N ARG A 208 15.08 -2.26 17.84
CA ARG A 208 15.69 -1.12 17.15
C ARG A 208 15.11 -0.96 15.75
N TYR A 209 15.04 0.27 15.27
CA TYR A 209 14.78 0.51 13.86
C TYR A 209 15.95 0.02 13.00
N PRO A 210 15.68 -0.56 11.82
CA PRO A 210 16.74 -0.92 10.90
C PRO A 210 17.43 0.34 10.35
N ALA A 211 18.75 0.28 10.21
CA ALA A 211 19.48 1.36 9.55
C ALA A 211 19.18 1.40 8.05
N PRO A 212 19.09 2.58 7.42
CA PRO A 212 18.99 2.71 5.97
C PRO A 212 20.17 2.00 5.28
N ARG A 213 19.90 1.33 4.15
CA ARG A 213 20.92 0.62 3.36
C ARG A 213 21.44 1.45 2.18
N LEU A 214 20.62 2.39 1.72
CA LEU A 214 20.89 3.22 0.55
C LEU A 214 20.68 4.70 0.90
N THR A 215 21.42 5.56 0.21
CA THR A 215 21.26 7.02 0.23
C THR A 215 20.52 7.47 -1.02
N GLU A 216 20.09 8.73 -1.08
CA GLU A 216 19.33 9.26 -2.24
C GLU A 216 20.09 9.14 -3.57
N GLU A 217 21.41 9.13 -3.53
CA GLU A 217 22.26 9.04 -4.71
C GLU A 217 22.28 7.65 -5.34
N ASN A 218 21.96 6.61 -4.56
CA ASN A 218 22.02 5.21 -5.00
C ASN A 218 20.71 4.45 -4.82
N TYR A 219 19.57 5.15 -4.69
CA TYR A 219 18.28 4.50 -4.69
C TYR A 219 18.04 3.73 -5.99
N LEU A 220 17.42 2.55 -5.84
CA LEU A 220 17.00 1.78 -6.99
C LEU A 220 15.95 2.53 -7.81
N THR A 221 16.10 2.49 -9.12
CA THR A 221 15.22 3.15 -10.08
C THR A 221 14.15 2.18 -10.61
N LEU A 222 13.17 2.71 -11.33
CA LEU A 222 12.22 1.89 -12.07
C LEU A 222 12.91 1.05 -13.14
N THR A 223 13.97 1.57 -13.76
CA THR A 223 14.76 0.82 -14.75
C THR A 223 15.41 -0.40 -14.12
N ASP A 224 15.95 -0.27 -12.88
CA ASP A 224 16.49 -1.40 -12.15
C ASP A 224 15.44 -2.47 -11.84
N ALA A 225 14.18 -2.06 -11.65
CA ALA A 225 13.11 -2.98 -11.27
C ALA A 225 12.41 -3.65 -12.47
N ILE A 226 12.09 -2.89 -13.50
CA ILE A 226 11.23 -3.30 -14.62
C ILE A 226 11.74 -2.84 -15.99
N GLY A 227 13.01 -2.46 -16.11
CA GLY A 227 13.60 -2.01 -17.38
C GLY A 227 13.56 -3.09 -18.46
N ASP A 228 13.54 -4.36 -18.08
CA ASP A 228 13.37 -5.51 -18.95
C ASP A 228 11.96 -5.64 -19.58
N LEU A 229 10.97 -4.91 -19.03
CA LEU A 229 9.60 -4.84 -19.56
C LEU A 229 9.42 -3.71 -20.60
N ILE A 230 10.47 -2.93 -20.88
CA ILE A 230 10.42 -1.88 -21.91
C ILE A 230 10.23 -2.55 -23.27
N VAL A 231 9.12 -2.21 -23.94
CA VAL A 231 8.70 -2.81 -25.21
C VAL A 231 9.41 -2.14 -26.41
N ASP A 232 9.78 -0.86 -26.29
CA ASP A 232 10.52 -0.15 -27.33
C ASP A 232 11.98 -0.62 -27.36
N GLN A 233 12.36 -1.25 -28.47
CA GLN A 233 13.69 -1.83 -28.67
C GLN A 233 14.80 -0.74 -28.59
N ARG A 234 14.55 0.49 -29.05
CA ARG A 234 15.53 1.59 -29.01
C ARG A 234 15.76 2.09 -27.59
N GLU A 235 14.70 2.15 -26.77
CA GLU A 235 14.83 2.49 -25.35
C GLU A 235 15.51 1.37 -24.57
N ARG A 236 15.25 0.11 -24.92
CA ARG A 236 15.89 -1.07 -24.33
C ARG A 236 17.39 -1.11 -24.61
N GLU A 237 17.81 -0.77 -25.82
CA GLU A 237 19.23 -0.66 -26.22
C GLU A 237 19.93 0.48 -25.46
N ARG A 238 19.23 1.59 -25.19
CA ARG A 238 19.77 2.72 -24.38
C ARG A 238 19.95 2.36 -22.90
N SER A 239 19.19 1.40 -22.38
CA SER A 239 19.27 0.93 -20.99
C SER A 239 20.31 -0.17 -20.76
N ASN A 240 21.24 -0.39 -21.71
CA ASN A 240 22.28 -1.45 -21.73
C ASN A 240 21.77 -2.89 -21.80
N GLY A 241 20.47 -3.14 -21.90
CA GLY A 241 19.88 -4.45 -22.12
C GLY A 241 20.19 -5.56 -21.10
N GLU A 242 21.03 -5.29 -20.12
CA GLU A 242 21.41 -6.25 -19.09
C GLU A 242 20.37 -6.30 -17.98
N GLU A 243 20.03 -7.53 -17.59
CA GLU A 243 19.15 -7.76 -16.46
C GLU A 243 19.80 -7.28 -15.16
N SER A 244 19.13 -6.37 -14.44
CA SER A 244 19.62 -5.86 -13.17
C SER A 244 19.65 -6.94 -12.09
N ARG A 245 20.43 -6.72 -11.02
CA ARG A 245 20.41 -7.60 -9.85
C ARG A 245 19.00 -7.68 -9.26
N TYR A 246 18.26 -6.55 -9.20
CA TYR A 246 16.90 -6.50 -8.67
C TYR A 246 15.93 -7.38 -9.47
N GLN A 247 16.03 -7.35 -10.80
CA GLN A 247 15.21 -8.17 -11.71
C GLN A 247 15.50 -9.66 -11.51
N ARG A 248 16.79 -10.06 -11.49
CA ARG A 248 17.20 -11.45 -11.26
C ARG A 248 16.67 -11.99 -9.93
N GLU A 249 16.87 -11.26 -8.83
CA GLU A 249 16.39 -11.65 -7.51
C GLU A 249 14.85 -11.73 -7.46
N SER A 250 14.15 -10.82 -8.13
CA SER A 250 12.67 -10.83 -8.20
C SER A 250 12.16 -12.05 -8.96
N ARG A 251 12.82 -12.44 -10.04
CA ARG A 251 12.45 -13.63 -10.84
C ARG A 251 12.80 -14.93 -10.13
N ALA A 252 13.88 -14.96 -9.39
CA ALA A 252 14.27 -16.11 -8.57
C ALA A 252 13.30 -16.35 -7.38
N GLY A 253 12.45 -15.35 -7.06
CA GLY A 253 11.57 -15.36 -5.90
C GLY A 253 12.30 -14.94 -4.63
N ARG A 254 11.93 -13.77 -4.09
CA ARG A 254 12.56 -13.21 -2.89
C ARG A 254 12.06 -13.81 -1.60
N THR A 255 10.80 -14.23 -1.58
CA THR A 255 10.15 -14.74 -0.39
C THR A 255 10.31 -16.27 -0.37
N PRO A 256 10.97 -16.84 0.63
CA PRO A 256 11.12 -18.29 0.73
C PRO A 256 9.76 -18.94 1.02
N ARG A 257 9.63 -20.21 0.69
CA ARG A 257 8.47 -20.99 1.12
C ARG A 257 8.56 -21.30 2.62
N ALA A 258 7.42 -21.49 3.25
CA ALA A 258 7.34 -21.85 4.67
C ALA A 258 8.07 -23.16 5.01
N ASP A 259 8.23 -24.07 4.02
CA ASP A 259 9.00 -25.31 4.12
C ASP A 259 10.50 -25.13 3.83
N GLY A 260 10.96 -23.89 3.63
CA GLY A 260 12.35 -23.54 3.31
C GLY A 260 12.77 -23.88 1.89
N ARG A 261 11.91 -24.45 1.05
CA ARG A 261 12.23 -24.77 -0.34
C ARG A 261 12.22 -23.50 -1.18
N PRO A 262 13.16 -23.35 -2.13
CA PRO A 262 13.13 -22.24 -3.06
C PRO A 262 11.85 -22.33 -3.94
N ILE A 263 11.31 -21.17 -4.30
CA ILE A 263 10.29 -21.11 -5.35
C ILE A 263 11.00 -21.47 -6.66
N PRO A 264 10.39 -22.37 -7.49
CA PRO A 264 11.02 -22.73 -8.75
C PRO A 264 11.33 -21.48 -9.59
N ALA A 265 12.61 -21.25 -9.88
CA ALA A 265 13.02 -20.17 -10.76
C ALA A 265 12.48 -20.47 -12.19
N GLY A 266 12.09 -19.44 -12.91
CA GLY A 266 11.72 -19.55 -14.32
C GLY A 266 10.23 -19.54 -14.65
N SER A 267 9.37 -19.05 -13.74
CA SER A 267 8.01 -18.71 -14.13
C SER A 267 8.04 -17.64 -15.23
N ARG A 268 7.36 -17.94 -16.34
CA ARG A 268 7.20 -16.98 -17.43
C ARG A 268 6.55 -15.69 -16.89
N LEU A 269 7.08 -14.55 -17.32
CA LEU A 269 6.44 -13.27 -17.03
C LEU A 269 5.00 -13.29 -17.55
N THR A 270 4.06 -12.94 -16.70
CA THR A 270 2.63 -12.82 -17.01
C THR A 270 2.22 -11.35 -16.98
N CYS A 271 1.07 -11.04 -17.55
CA CYS A 271 0.54 -9.67 -17.60
C CYS A 271 1.45 -8.66 -18.32
N THR A 272 2.25 -9.15 -19.28
CA THR A 272 3.14 -8.33 -20.15
C THR A 272 2.44 -7.80 -21.39
N GLU A 273 1.19 -8.18 -21.60
CA GLU A 273 0.40 -7.69 -22.73
C GLU A 273 0.07 -6.20 -22.53
N LEU A 274 0.32 -5.42 -23.57
CA LEU A 274 -0.09 -4.02 -23.55
C LEU A 274 -1.63 -3.94 -23.52
N PRO A 275 -2.22 -3.13 -22.61
CA PRO A 275 -3.66 -2.95 -22.59
C PRO A 275 -4.11 -2.35 -23.93
N LYS A 276 -5.20 -2.88 -24.49
CA LYS A 276 -5.85 -2.29 -25.66
C LYS A 276 -6.45 -0.96 -25.26
N ILE A 277 -5.73 0.13 -25.46
CA ILE A 277 -6.22 1.49 -25.23
C ILE A 277 -6.80 2.05 -26.53
N THR A 278 -7.89 2.81 -26.41
CA THR A 278 -8.44 3.54 -27.55
C THR A 278 -7.51 4.69 -27.94
N GLN A 279 -7.57 5.13 -29.20
CA GLN A 279 -6.78 6.25 -29.68
C GLN A 279 -6.97 7.52 -28.80
N ILE A 280 -8.19 7.80 -28.36
CA ILE A 280 -8.49 8.91 -27.43
C ILE A 280 -7.69 8.79 -26.14
N VAL A 281 -7.60 7.59 -25.57
CA VAL A 281 -6.83 7.35 -24.34
C VAL A 281 -5.34 7.52 -24.58
N ALA A 282 -4.82 7.00 -25.69
CA ALA A 282 -3.42 7.16 -26.08
C ALA A 282 -3.07 8.65 -26.28
N GLU A 283 -3.91 9.40 -27.00
CA GLU A 283 -3.72 10.82 -27.24
C GLU A 283 -3.78 11.64 -25.93
N ARG A 284 -4.66 11.27 -24.97
CA ARG A 284 -4.68 11.89 -23.63
C ARG A 284 -3.39 11.65 -22.84
N PHE A 285 -2.86 10.44 -22.87
CA PHE A 285 -1.57 10.17 -22.24
C PHE A 285 -0.43 10.97 -22.87
N GLY A 286 -0.47 11.17 -24.20
CA GLY A 286 0.48 12.03 -24.91
C GLY A 286 0.42 13.51 -24.57
N LEU A 287 -0.58 13.96 -23.79
CA LEU A 287 -0.62 15.35 -23.30
C LEU A 287 0.24 15.57 -22.06
N PHE A 288 0.59 14.53 -21.32
CA PHE A 288 1.41 14.64 -20.12
C PHE A 288 2.89 14.86 -20.46
N ARG A 289 3.54 15.69 -19.65
CA ARG A 289 5.00 15.76 -19.59
C ARG A 289 5.53 14.73 -18.60
N GLN A 290 6.79 14.39 -18.72
CA GLN A 290 7.42 13.48 -17.76
C GLN A 290 7.27 14.01 -16.32
N GLY A 291 6.79 13.16 -15.41
CA GLY A 291 6.57 13.51 -14.00
C GLY A 291 5.37 14.43 -13.73
N GLU A 292 4.56 14.75 -14.75
CA GLU A 292 3.41 15.65 -14.59
C GLU A 292 2.21 14.91 -14.01
N SER A 293 1.60 15.45 -12.95
CA SER A 293 0.32 14.95 -12.41
C SER A 293 -0.88 15.45 -13.22
N GLY A 294 -2.03 14.75 -13.14
CA GLY A 294 -3.27 15.19 -13.79
C GLY A 294 -3.73 16.59 -13.34
N ALA A 295 -3.47 16.97 -12.08
CA ALA A 295 -3.77 18.30 -11.57
C ALA A 295 -2.86 19.37 -12.20
N ASN A 296 -1.58 19.06 -12.39
CA ASN A 296 -0.62 19.95 -13.04
C ASN A 296 -0.92 20.10 -14.52
N LEU A 297 -1.22 19.01 -15.24
CA LEU A 297 -1.66 19.06 -16.63
C LEU A 297 -2.89 19.96 -16.77
N ARG A 298 -3.91 19.77 -15.93
CA ARG A 298 -5.12 20.60 -15.94
C ARG A 298 -4.77 22.10 -15.76
N ARG A 299 -3.96 22.42 -14.76
CA ARG A 299 -3.51 23.79 -14.51
C ARG A 299 -2.76 24.36 -15.71
N ARG A 300 -1.87 23.59 -16.33
CA ARG A 300 -1.12 23.99 -17.51
C ARG A 300 -2.04 24.25 -18.69
N VAL A 301 -3.01 23.39 -18.97
CA VAL A 301 -3.99 23.61 -20.05
C VAL A 301 -4.77 24.91 -19.85
N MET A 302 -5.16 25.21 -18.60
CA MET A 302 -5.94 26.41 -18.27
C MET A 302 -5.11 27.72 -18.24
N SER A 303 -3.82 27.66 -17.99
CA SER A 303 -3.00 28.86 -17.79
C SER A 303 -2.01 29.13 -18.93
N GLN A 304 -1.56 28.11 -19.63
CA GLN A 304 -0.55 28.20 -20.69
C GLN A 304 -1.06 27.70 -22.04
N GLY A 305 -2.21 27.03 -22.02
CA GLY A 305 -2.72 26.35 -23.19
C GLY A 305 -1.96 25.06 -23.50
N ILE A 306 -2.46 24.34 -24.50
CA ILE A 306 -1.86 23.14 -25.04
C ILE A 306 -2.19 22.99 -26.52
N ASP A 307 -1.20 22.64 -27.33
CA ASP A 307 -1.42 22.30 -28.72
C ASP A 307 -1.89 20.86 -28.83
N ILE A 308 -3.04 20.63 -29.45
CA ILE A 308 -3.64 19.32 -29.72
C ILE A 308 -3.80 19.04 -31.21
N SER A 309 -3.19 19.85 -32.08
CA SER A 309 -3.35 19.72 -33.53
C SER A 309 -2.92 18.35 -34.09
N ASP A 310 -2.05 17.63 -33.37
CA ASP A 310 -1.61 16.27 -33.68
C ASP A 310 -2.43 15.17 -32.96
N LYS A 311 -3.61 15.52 -32.38
CA LYS A 311 -4.46 14.61 -31.59
C LYS A 311 -5.88 14.49 -32.20
N PRO A 312 -6.01 13.86 -33.38
CA PRO A 312 -7.25 13.88 -34.14
C PRO A 312 -8.46 13.22 -33.42
N ALA A 313 -8.24 12.22 -32.57
CA ALA A 313 -9.33 11.61 -31.84
C ALA A 313 -9.84 12.49 -30.69
N LEU A 314 -8.96 13.24 -30.02
CA LEU A 314 -9.33 14.22 -29.01
C LEU A 314 -10.04 15.42 -29.64
N ILE A 315 -9.55 15.90 -30.79
CA ILE A 315 -10.19 16.99 -31.53
C ILE A 315 -11.63 16.59 -31.87
N ARG A 316 -11.85 15.44 -32.50
CA ARG A 316 -13.21 14.94 -32.84
C ARG A 316 -14.12 14.88 -31.62
N LEU A 317 -13.61 14.32 -30.49
CA LEU A 317 -14.38 14.26 -29.25
C LEU A 317 -14.77 15.66 -28.75
N CYS A 318 -13.82 16.61 -28.76
CA CYS A 318 -14.07 17.97 -28.32
C CYS A 318 -15.01 18.72 -29.27
N CYS A 319 -14.90 18.54 -30.59
CA CYS A 319 -15.85 19.12 -31.55
C CYS A 319 -17.27 18.67 -31.29
N GLU A 320 -17.47 17.36 -31.07
CA GLU A 320 -18.79 16.79 -30.76
C GLU A 320 -19.37 17.34 -29.44
N LYS A 321 -18.56 17.33 -28.38
CA LYS A 321 -19.02 17.71 -27.03
C LYS A 321 -19.18 19.20 -26.84
N LEU A 322 -18.31 20.00 -27.43
CA LEU A 322 -18.33 21.47 -27.31
C LEU A 322 -19.14 22.14 -28.43
N ARG A 323 -19.59 21.39 -29.42
CA ARG A 323 -20.31 21.90 -30.62
C ARG A 323 -19.51 23.01 -31.34
N ARG A 324 -18.23 22.76 -31.58
CA ARG A 324 -17.30 23.68 -32.22
C ARG A 324 -16.61 23.02 -33.41
N THR A 325 -16.12 23.83 -34.32
CA THR A 325 -15.29 23.37 -35.45
C THR A 325 -13.90 22.93 -34.94
N GLU A 326 -13.19 22.15 -35.72
CA GLU A 326 -11.83 21.71 -35.43
C GLU A 326 -10.87 22.87 -35.14
N ARG A 327 -10.94 23.92 -36.00
CA ARG A 327 -10.12 25.11 -35.84
C ARG A 327 -10.40 25.84 -34.50
N GLU A 328 -11.66 25.99 -34.15
CA GLU A 328 -12.07 26.62 -32.89
C GLU A 328 -11.66 25.81 -31.67
N VAL A 329 -11.70 24.47 -31.75
CA VAL A 329 -11.26 23.59 -30.66
C VAL A 329 -9.75 23.68 -30.46
N ILE A 330 -8.97 23.64 -31.54
CA ILE A 330 -7.51 23.76 -31.46
C ILE A 330 -7.12 25.13 -30.87
N GLU A 331 -7.72 26.21 -31.35
CA GLU A 331 -7.43 27.55 -30.86
C GLU A 331 -7.82 27.73 -29.41
N LEU A 332 -9.00 27.22 -28.99
CA LEU A 332 -9.47 27.26 -27.60
C LEU A 332 -8.44 26.66 -26.63
N PHE A 333 -7.92 25.48 -26.94
CA PHE A 333 -6.95 24.84 -26.03
C PHE A 333 -5.55 25.44 -26.18
N ARG A 334 -5.19 25.98 -27.32
CA ARG A 334 -3.90 26.63 -27.53
C ARG A 334 -3.80 28.00 -26.81
N SER A 335 -4.91 28.76 -26.75
CA SER A 335 -4.93 30.08 -26.10
C SER A 335 -4.77 30.02 -24.57
N GLY A 336 -5.10 28.89 -23.93
CA GLY A 336 -5.14 28.79 -22.46
C GLY A 336 -6.39 29.44 -21.83
N GLU A 337 -7.37 29.80 -22.63
CA GLU A 337 -8.63 30.43 -22.19
C GLU A 337 -9.77 29.41 -21.95
N ALA A 338 -9.48 28.13 -22.07
CA ALA A 338 -10.47 27.07 -21.86
C ALA A 338 -10.97 27.07 -20.42
N THR A 339 -12.30 27.03 -20.26
CA THR A 339 -12.92 26.91 -18.93
C THR A 339 -12.67 25.52 -18.33
N GLN A 340 -12.88 25.40 -17.00
CA GLN A 340 -12.77 24.12 -16.30
C GLN A 340 -13.62 23.02 -16.95
N GLU A 341 -14.86 23.32 -17.35
CA GLU A 341 -15.75 22.35 -18.00
C GLU A 341 -15.22 21.90 -19.37
N GLN A 342 -14.67 22.84 -20.14
CA GLN A 342 -14.06 22.53 -21.46
C GLN A 342 -12.80 21.67 -21.29
N VAL A 343 -11.96 21.98 -20.31
CA VAL A 343 -10.79 21.18 -19.98
C VAL A 343 -11.21 19.78 -19.48
N ASP A 344 -12.33 19.68 -18.78
CA ASP A 344 -12.87 18.38 -18.38
C ASP A 344 -13.29 17.51 -19.58
N VAL A 345 -13.84 18.09 -20.65
CA VAL A 345 -14.10 17.35 -21.89
C VAL A 345 -12.82 16.76 -22.48
N LEU A 346 -11.73 17.55 -22.48
CA LEU A 346 -10.41 17.09 -22.97
C LEU A 346 -9.83 15.98 -22.10
N LEU A 347 -9.88 16.14 -20.76
CA LEU A 347 -9.11 15.33 -19.81
C LEU A 347 -9.93 14.27 -19.06
N THR A 348 -11.27 14.40 -18.96
CA THR A 348 -12.04 13.54 -18.05
C THR A 348 -12.52 12.25 -18.65
N LYS A 349 -12.45 11.22 -17.81
CA LYS A 349 -12.84 9.82 -18.05
C LYS A 349 -14.33 9.54 -17.83
N LYS A 350 -15.30 10.36 -18.22
CA LYS A 350 -16.70 9.99 -17.94
C LYS A 350 -17.17 8.64 -18.53
N ASN A 351 -16.34 7.97 -19.37
CA ASN A 351 -16.68 6.69 -20.02
C ASN A 351 -15.86 5.47 -19.57
N ILE A 352 -14.99 5.57 -18.53
CA ILE A 352 -14.21 4.40 -18.06
C ILE A 352 -14.87 3.71 -16.86
N ARG A 353 -15.81 4.35 -16.15
CA ARG A 353 -16.53 3.73 -15.02
C ARG A 353 -17.56 2.66 -15.38
N GLN A 354 -17.89 2.47 -16.67
CA GLN A 354 -18.91 1.50 -17.08
C GLN A 354 -18.38 0.12 -17.55
N ARG A 355 -17.09 -0.17 -17.41
CA ARG A 355 -16.53 -1.48 -17.81
C ARG A 355 -15.81 -2.26 -16.71
N TRP A 356 -15.97 -1.86 -15.46
CA TRP A 356 -15.43 -2.59 -14.30
C TRP A 356 -16.53 -2.78 -13.24
N SER A 357 -17.69 -3.22 -13.67
CA SER A 357 -18.73 -3.83 -12.82
C SER A 357 -18.90 -5.28 -13.23
#